data_efea36ab3a70e6a068e9d2cf5d016f6d
#
_entry.id   efea36ab3a70e6a068e9d2cf5d016f6d
#
_cell.length_a   1.000
_cell.length_b   1.000
_cell.length_c   1.000
_cell.angle_alpha   90.00
_cell.angle_beta   90.00
_cell.angle_gamma   90.00
#
_symmetry.space_group_name_H-M   'P 1'
#
loop_
_entity.id
_entity.type
_entity.pdbx_description
1 polymer ?
#
loop_
_entity_poly.entity_id
_entity_poly.type
_entity_poly.pdbx_seq_one_letter_code
_entity_poly.pdbx_strand_id
1 'polypeptide(L)'
;MALLNLEFQFESENTQTITPEWFHMGVTGSGDMEVMFIKKDLGGKVEAKVCTPVIGFDAVWQKMLEKFVNDTGVGNIVIEINDDNATPIVVYMRVRQALAEATAKEAE
;
A
#
# COMPACT_ATOMS: atom_id res chain seq x y z
N MET A 1 -2.94 -22.00 -9.91
CA MET A 1 -2.03 -20.89 -10.19
C MET A 1 -1.37 -20.44 -8.91
N ALA A 2 -0.05 -20.34 -8.92
CA ALA A 2 0.68 -19.96 -7.73
C ALA A 2 0.66 -18.44 -7.56
N LEU A 3 0.52 -17.99 -6.32
CA LEU A 3 0.63 -16.58 -5.98
C LEU A 3 2.02 -16.33 -5.38
N LEU A 4 2.56 -15.18 -5.66
CA LEU A 4 3.81 -14.73 -5.06
C LEU A 4 3.48 -13.85 -3.85
N ASN A 5 4.27 -14.02 -2.80
CA ASN A 5 4.18 -13.16 -1.64
C ASN A 5 5.49 -12.37 -1.54
N LEU A 6 5.40 -11.07 -1.71
CA LEU A 6 6.54 -10.18 -1.68
C LEU A 6 6.47 -9.33 -0.41
N GLU A 7 7.62 -9.07 0.19
CA GLU A 7 7.69 -8.23 1.38
C GLU A 7 8.75 -7.17 1.19
N PHE A 8 8.40 -5.95 1.60
CA PHE A 8 9.29 -4.80 1.51
C PHE A 8 9.23 -4.01 2.79
N GLN A 9 10.29 -3.24 3.04
CA GLN A 9 10.33 -2.32 4.16
C GLN A 9 10.93 -1.01 3.66
N PHE A 10 10.35 0.12 4.07
CA PHE A 10 10.80 1.43 3.61
C PHE A 10 11.00 2.36 4.79
N GLU A 11 12.07 3.17 4.69
CA GLU A 11 12.24 4.31 5.58
C GLU A 11 11.27 5.40 5.16
N SER A 12 10.80 6.18 6.12
CA SER A 12 9.84 7.23 5.83
C SER A 12 10.15 8.45 6.69
N GLU A 13 9.81 9.62 6.16
CA GLU A 13 9.88 10.84 6.94
C GLU A 13 8.85 10.87 8.06
N ASN A 14 7.86 10.00 7.97
CA ASN A 14 6.85 9.82 9.01
C ASN A 14 6.14 11.14 9.34
N THR A 15 5.73 11.86 8.28
CA THR A 15 5.05 13.14 8.45
C THR A 15 3.54 12.96 8.62
N GLN A 16 3.03 11.77 8.35
CA GLN A 16 1.62 11.46 8.56
C GLN A 16 1.43 9.96 8.72
N THR A 17 0.29 9.57 9.26
CA THR A 17 -0.12 8.17 9.31
C THR A 17 -1.63 8.13 9.16
N ILE A 18 -2.18 6.92 9.05
CA ILE A 18 -3.62 6.78 8.89
C ILE A 18 -4.33 7.10 10.21
N THR A 19 -5.57 7.56 10.11
CA THR A 19 -6.35 7.92 11.27
C THR A 19 -6.90 6.69 12.00
N PRO A 20 -7.53 5.73 11.29
CA PRO A 20 -8.07 4.55 11.97
C PRO A 20 -6.96 3.52 12.25
N GLU A 21 -7.29 2.52 13.04
CA GLU A 21 -6.36 1.42 13.33
C GLU A 21 -6.09 0.59 12.09
N TRP A 22 -7.08 0.47 11.21
CA TRP A 22 -6.93 -0.19 9.94
C TRP A 22 -7.89 0.42 8.94
N PHE A 23 -7.59 0.25 7.65
CA PHE A 23 -8.40 0.79 6.57
C PHE A 23 -8.28 -0.13 5.36
N HIS A 24 -9.40 -0.44 4.73
CA HIS A 24 -9.44 -1.32 3.57
C HIS A 24 -10.14 -0.62 2.42
N MET A 25 -9.58 -0.76 1.23
CA MET A 25 -10.19 -0.18 0.03
C MET A 25 -9.98 -1.09 -1.16
N GLY A 26 -10.95 -1.08 -2.05
CA GLY A 26 -10.86 -1.79 -3.30
C GLY A 26 -11.59 -3.12 -3.26
N VAL A 27 -11.72 -3.70 -4.42
CA VAL A 27 -12.30 -5.02 -4.57
C VAL A 27 -11.35 -5.84 -5.43
N THR A 28 -11.31 -7.15 -5.17
CA THR A 28 -10.49 -8.03 -5.97
C THR A 28 -11.24 -8.37 -7.25
N GLY A 29 -10.75 -7.86 -8.37
CA GLY A 29 -11.31 -8.14 -9.67
C GLY A 29 -10.22 -8.09 -10.70
N SER A 30 -10.48 -8.63 -11.88
CA SER A 30 -9.48 -8.70 -12.94
C SER A 30 -8.99 -7.29 -13.29
N GLY A 31 -7.67 -7.11 -13.28
CA GLY A 31 -7.05 -5.83 -13.59
C GLY A 31 -7.09 -4.82 -12.47
N ASP A 32 -7.47 -5.23 -11.27
CA ASP A 32 -7.57 -4.34 -10.13
C ASP A 32 -6.88 -4.97 -8.93
N MET A 33 -7.01 -4.34 -7.78
CA MET A 33 -6.39 -4.81 -6.55
C MET A 33 -7.16 -4.28 -5.35
N GLU A 34 -6.90 -4.89 -4.20
CA GLU A 34 -7.37 -4.33 -2.93
C GLU A 34 -6.17 -4.02 -2.05
N VAL A 35 -6.31 -3.03 -1.21
CA VAL A 35 -5.25 -2.60 -0.31
C VAL A 35 -5.82 -2.45 1.09
N MET A 36 -5.04 -2.90 2.07
CA MET A 36 -5.34 -2.68 3.48
C MET A 36 -4.15 -1.98 4.13
N PHE A 37 -4.45 -0.96 4.92
CA PHE A 37 -3.45 -0.31 5.77
C PHE A 37 -3.73 -0.71 7.21
N ILE A 38 -2.68 -1.10 7.92
CA ILE A 38 -2.78 -1.42 9.34
C ILE A 38 -1.82 -0.50 10.08
N LYS A 39 -2.36 0.27 11.02
CA LYS A 39 -1.52 1.15 11.82
C LYS A 39 -0.70 0.31 12.79
N LYS A 40 0.60 0.54 12.81
CA LYS A 40 1.50 -0.23 13.65
C LYS A 40 2.72 0.63 13.96
N ASP A 41 3.19 0.55 15.21
CA ASP A 41 4.39 1.28 15.61
C ASP A 41 5.61 0.57 15.02
N LEU A 42 6.19 1.17 13.99
CA LEU A 42 7.34 0.62 13.28
C LEU A 42 8.53 1.59 13.35
N GLY A 43 8.52 2.49 14.33
CA GLY A 43 9.57 3.50 14.41
C GLY A 43 9.54 4.47 13.26
N GLY A 44 8.36 4.71 12.70
CA GLY A 44 8.15 5.61 11.57
C GLY A 44 8.27 4.95 10.21
N LYS A 45 8.62 3.66 10.18
CA LYS A 45 8.83 2.98 8.90
C LYS A 45 7.53 2.44 8.32
N VAL A 46 7.63 1.91 7.10
CA VAL A 46 6.51 1.28 6.40
C VAL A 46 6.92 -0.13 6.01
N GLU A 47 6.05 -1.10 6.30
CA GLU A 47 6.19 -2.45 5.80
C GLU A 47 5.13 -2.69 4.74
N ALA A 48 5.47 -3.43 3.71
CA ALA A 48 4.53 -3.76 2.65
C ALA A 48 4.56 -5.23 2.34
N LYS A 49 3.38 -5.82 2.20
CA LYS A 49 3.22 -7.22 1.83
C LYS A 49 2.32 -7.26 0.61
N VAL A 50 2.81 -7.87 -0.47
CA VAL A 50 2.09 -7.91 -1.74
C VAL A 50 1.87 -9.36 -2.11
N CYS A 51 0.62 -9.72 -2.39
CA CYS A 51 0.27 -11.01 -2.93
C CYS A 51 -0.18 -10.78 -4.37
N THR A 52 0.53 -11.39 -5.32
CA THR A 52 0.29 -11.13 -6.75
C THR A 52 0.47 -12.41 -7.56
N PRO A 53 -0.34 -12.61 -8.62
CA PRO A 53 -0.10 -13.72 -9.54
C PRO A 53 0.96 -13.43 -10.59
N VAL A 54 1.49 -12.20 -10.65
CA VAL A 54 2.41 -11.78 -11.71
C VAL A 54 3.85 -11.96 -11.25
N ILE A 55 4.63 -12.67 -12.09
CA ILE A 55 6.03 -12.97 -11.78
C ILE A 55 6.93 -11.92 -12.43
N GLY A 56 8.03 -11.58 -11.75
CA GLY A 56 9.07 -10.76 -12.36
C GLY A 56 8.93 -9.27 -12.15
N PHE A 57 7.97 -8.82 -11.35
CA PHE A 57 7.72 -7.41 -11.14
C PHE A 57 8.14 -6.94 -9.75
N ASP A 58 9.02 -7.70 -9.07
CA ASP A 58 9.47 -7.35 -7.72
C ASP A 58 10.04 -5.93 -7.67
N ALA A 59 10.93 -5.60 -8.60
CA ALA A 59 11.56 -4.29 -8.61
C ALA A 59 10.55 -3.19 -8.91
N VAL A 60 9.55 -3.48 -9.73
CA VAL A 60 8.48 -2.52 -10.04
C VAL A 60 7.66 -2.24 -8.79
N TRP A 61 7.27 -3.30 -8.08
CA TRP A 61 6.54 -3.14 -6.82
C TRP A 61 7.34 -2.31 -5.82
N GLN A 62 8.63 -2.64 -5.67
CA GLN A 62 9.47 -1.93 -4.72
C GLN A 62 9.56 -0.45 -5.05
N LYS A 63 9.84 -0.12 -6.30
CA LYS A 63 10.01 1.28 -6.70
C LYS A 63 8.70 2.06 -6.58
N MET A 64 7.60 1.45 -6.95
CA MET A 64 6.31 2.10 -6.91
C MET A 64 5.88 2.39 -5.47
N LEU A 65 6.07 1.41 -4.58
CA LEU A 65 5.71 1.60 -3.18
C LEU A 65 6.68 2.57 -2.49
N GLU A 66 7.96 2.52 -2.85
CA GLU A 66 8.93 3.48 -2.33
C GLU A 66 8.55 4.91 -2.73
N LYS A 67 8.15 5.09 -3.98
CA LYS A 67 7.70 6.39 -4.44
C LYS A 67 6.46 6.84 -3.66
N PHE A 68 5.52 5.94 -3.41
CA PHE A 68 4.34 6.25 -2.63
C PHE A 68 4.72 6.74 -1.23
N VAL A 69 5.64 6.03 -0.56
CA VAL A 69 6.08 6.42 0.78
C VAL A 69 6.79 7.76 0.76
N ASN A 70 7.65 7.98 -0.23
CA ASN A 70 8.40 9.24 -0.33
C ASN A 70 7.50 10.42 -0.66
N ASP A 71 6.52 10.21 -1.54
CA ASP A 71 5.63 11.29 -1.96
C ASP A 71 4.66 11.69 -0.86
N THR A 72 4.30 10.75 0.02
CA THR A 72 3.27 11.01 1.03
C THR A 72 3.83 11.22 2.43
N GLY A 73 5.04 10.73 2.70
CA GLY A 73 5.61 10.80 4.04
C GLY A 73 4.89 9.92 5.05
N VAL A 74 4.08 8.97 4.58
CA VAL A 74 3.33 8.12 5.50
C VAL A 74 4.28 7.18 6.24
N GLY A 75 4.02 6.95 7.52
CA GLY A 75 4.81 6.04 8.33
C GLY A 75 3.94 5.29 9.32
N ASN A 76 4.54 4.33 9.99
CA ASN A 76 3.89 3.51 11.01
C ASN A 76 2.66 2.79 10.46
N ILE A 77 2.79 2.22 9.27
CA ILE A 77 1.74 1.39 8.70
C ILE A 77 2.34 0.14 8.08
N VAL A 78 1.51 -0.90 8.04
CA VAL A 78 1.73 -2.08 7.21
C VAL A 78 0.77 -1.97 6.04
N ILE A 79 1.29 -2.08 4.83
CA ILE A 79 0.49 -2.06 3.61
C ILE A 79 0.34 -3.51 3.15
N GLU A 80 -0.90 -3.98 3.03
CA GLU A 80 -1.16 -5.31 2.49
C GLU A 80 -1.95 -5.16 1.20
N ILE A 81 -1.43 -5.74 0.12
CA ILE A 81 -2.02 -5.63 -1.20
C ILE A 81 -2.30 -7.03 -1.73
N ASN A 82 -3.53 -7.22 -2.19
CA ASN A 82 -3.91 -8.40 -2.98
C ASN A 82 -4.14 -7.93 -4.39
N ASP A 83 -3.21 -8.31 -5.28
CA ASP A 83 -3.21 -7.85 -6.66
C ASP A 83 -3.85 -8.89 -7.58
N ASP A 84 -4.63 -8.41 -8.56
CA ASP A 84 -5.20 -9.27 -9.59
C ASP A 84 -4.90 -8.67 -10.95
N ASN A 85 -3.60 -8.60 -11.27
CA ASN A 85 -3.10 -8.11 -12.56
C ASN A 85 -3.31 -6.62 -12.78
N ALA A 86 -3.30 -5.82 -11.71
CA ALA A 86 -3.37 -4.37 -11.85
C ALA A 86 -2.07 -3.85 -12.46
N THR A 87 -2.18 -2.82 -13.29
CA THR A 87 -0.97 -2.16 -13.82
C THR A 87 -0.32 -1.32 -12.73
N PRO A 88 0.98 -1.01 -12.84
CA PRO A 88 1.62 -0.16 -11.85
C PRO A 88 0.94 1.18 -11.64
N ILE A 89 0.40 1.77 -12.71
CA ILE A 89 -0.32 3.04 -12.59
C ILE A 89 -1.57 2.87 -11.75
N VAL A 90 -2.33 1.81 -11.99
CA VAL A 90 -3.54 1.53 -11.22
C VAL A 90 -3.19 1.31 -9.75
N VAL A 91 -2.14 0.55 -9.47
CA VAL A 91 -1.71 0.29 -8.10
C VAL A 91 -1.36 1.60 -7.41
N TYR A 92 -0.56 2.43 -8.05
CA TYR A 92 -0.14 3.70 -7.44
C TYR A 92 -1.34 4.60 -7.14
N MET A 93 -2.27 4.69 -8.10
CA MET A 93 -3.47 5.49 -7.90
C MET A 93 -4.34 4.97 -6.77
N ARG A 94 -4.46 3.64 -6.66
CA ARG A 94 -5.27 3.03 -5.62
C ARG A 94 -4.69 3.27 -4.23
N VAL A 95 -3.37 3.08 -4.06
CA VAL A 95 -2.77 3.29 -2.75
C VAL A 95 -2.83 4.77 -2.36
N ARG A 96 -2.66 5.69 -3.32
CA ARG A 96 -2.79 7.12 -3.03
C ARG A 96 -4.22 7.47 -2.62
N GLN A 97 -5.20 6.94 -3.32
CA GLN A 97 -6.60 7.17 -2.99
C GLN A 97 -6.94 6.60 -1.62
N ALA A 98 -6.48 5.39 -1.35
CA ALA A 98 -6.73 4.74 -0.07
C ALA A 98 -6.14 5.57 1.07
N LEU A 99 -4.92 6.07 0.89
CA LEU A 99 -4.29 6.87 1.94
C LEU A 99 -5.05 8.18 2.15
N ALA A 100 -5.49 8.83 1.08
CA ALA A 100 -6.25 10.06 1.19
C ALA A 100 -7.52 9.84 2.01
N GLU A 101 -8.20 8.71 1.77
CA GLU A 101 -9.41 8.40 2.52
C GLU A 101 -9.11 8.00 3.96
N ALA A 102 -8.01 7.26 4.17
CA ALA A 102 -7.62 6.82 5.50
C ALA A 102 -7.12 7.95 6.39
N THR A 103 -6.68 9.05 5.79
CA THR A 103 -6.19 10.21 6.53
C THR A 103 -7.20 11.35 6.56
N ALA A 104 -8.31 11.23 5.84
CA ALA A 104 -9.31 12.27 5.82
C ALA A 104 -9.92 12.44 7.22
N LYS A 105 -10.12 13.68 7.61
CA LYS A 105 -10.82 13.94 8.86
C LYS A 105 -12.28 13.61 8.68
N GLU A 106 -12.88 13.10 9.74
CA GLU A 106 -14.30 12.83 9.71
C GLU A 106 -15.06 14.12 9.40
N ALA A 107 -16.02 14.00 8.51
CA ALA A 107 -16.92 15.11 8.25
C ALA A 107 -17.85 15.22 9.46
N GLU A 108 -17.70 16.26 10.16
CA GLU A 108 -18.49 16.46 11.37
C GLU A 108 -19.78 17.18 11.09
#